data_73eb3f33f3b606d5ad0c24a89e618882
#
_entry.id   73eb3f33f3b606d5ad0c24a89e618882
#
_cell.length_a   1.000
_cell.length_b   1.000
_cell.length_c   1.000
_cell.angle_alpha   90.00
_cell.angle_beta   90.00
_cell.angle_gamma   90.00
#
_symmetry.space_group_name_H-M   'P 1'
#
loop_
_entity.id
_entity.type
_entity.pdbx_description
1 polymer ?
#
loop_
_entity_poly.entity_id
_entity_poly.type
_entity_poly.pdbx_seq_one_letter_code
_entity_poly.pdbx_strand_id
1 'polypeptide(L)'
;MPLQIIDYSEQLATIRRVGADAVLLSLVGEDAVAFNRAFGVQGLGRSALRLSCAIEENELLAIGAQNTERLYVASSYFAALATDANIAFKERYHNHFGDRAPTLNSLGQSTNEGVHFLASLFERGLFEPSQWKHERREPIAYRSAREAVYGGDGINLAPTYMAVAEGHVFRVIGRL
;
A
#
# COMPACT_ATOMS: atom_id res chain seq x y z
N MET A 1 -18.96 -0.73 10.54
CA MET A 1 -19.58 0.49 9.97
C MET A 1 -20.17 0.14 8.61
N PRO A 2 -21.34 0.67 8.22
CA PRO A 2 -21.81 0.53 6.84
C PRO A 2 -20.82 1.22 5.91
N LEU A 3 -20.63 0.65 4.70
CA LEU A 3 -19.84 1.26 3.63
C LEU A 3 -20.59 2.49 3.07
N GLN A 4 -19.86 3.49 2.57
CA GLN A 4 -20.37 4.74 1.99
C GLN A 4 -21.00 5.69 3.02
N ILE A 5 -20.29 5.96 4.10
CA ILE A 5 -20.66 7.06 4.98
C ILE A 5 -20.32 8.38 4.30
N ILE A 6 -21.33 9.23 4.09
CA ILE A 6 -21.16 10.54 3.45
C ILE A 6 -20.73 11.60 4.49
N ASP A 7 -21.06 11.41 5.75
CA ASP A 7 -20.79 12.36 6.83
C ASP A 7 -20.05 11.70 7.99
N TYR A 8 -18.87 12.23 8.30
CA TYR A 8 -17.99 11.79 9.41
C TYR A 8 -18.01 12.76 10.60
N SER A 9 -18.94 13.70 10.65
CA SER A 9 -18.98 14.77 11.67
C SER A 9 -19.00 14.22 13.09
N GLU A 10 -19.77 13.15 13.36
CA GLU A 10 -19.87 12.54 14.68
C GLU A 10 -18.55 11.89 15.10
N GLN A 11 -17.89 11.14 14.19
CA GLN A 11 -16.62 10.48 14.44
C GLN A 11 -15.54 11.51 14.73
N LEU A 12 -15.46 12.57 13.91
CA LEU A 12 -14.50 13.66 14.05
C LEU A 12 -14.75 14.46 15.36
N ALA A 13 -16.01 14.72 15.70
CA ALA A 13 -16.36 15.35 16.97
C ALA A 13 -15.95 14.48 18.17
N THR A 14 -16.10 13.16 18.06
CA THR A 14 -15.67 12.21 19.09
C THR A 14 -14.16 12.23 19.25
N ILE A 15 -13.37 12.16 18.15
CA ILE A 15 -11.91 12.24 18.17
C ILE A 15 -11.44 13.52 18.90
N ARG A 16 -12.07 14.65 18.57
CA ARG A 16 -11.77 15.94 19.23
C ARG A 16 -12.13 15.92 20.71
N ARG A 17 -13.31 15.42 21.06
CA ARG A 17 -13.81 15.38 22.43
C ARG A 17 -12.96 14.53 23.36
N VAL A 18 -12.47 13.40 22.89
CA VAL A 18 -11.61 12.51 23.69
C VAL A 18 -10.15 12.95 23.71
N GLY A 19 -9.76 13.93 22.86
CA GLY A 19 -8.39 14.40 22.77
C GLY A 19 -7.44 13.30 22.27
N ALA A 20 -7.84 12.56 21.24
CA ALA A 20 -7.05 11.44 20.73
C ALA A 20 -5.72 11.92 20.16
N ASP A 21 -4.60 11.31 20.54
CA ASP A 21 -3.26 11.54 19.99
C ASP A 21 -3.04 10.77 18.68
N ALA A 22 -3.76 9.66 18.51
CA ALA A 22 -3.66 8.78 17.34
C ALA A 22 -5.03 8.22 16.95
N VAL A 23 -5.23 8.05 15.64
CA VAL A 23 -6.42 7.44 15.05
C VAL A 23 -5.99 6.31 14.11
N LEU A 24 -6.41 5.09 14.45
CA LEU A 24 -6.21 3.93 13.58
C LEU A 24 -7.37 3.85 12.57
N LEU A 25 -7.04 3.81 11.28
CA LEU A 25 -8.00 3.81 10.19
C LEU A 25 -8.09 2.44 9.53
N SER A 26 -9.29 1.85 9.55
CA SER A 26 -9.65 0.63 8.80
C SER A 26 -10.63 0.95 7.67
N LEU A 27 -10.54 2.16 7.10
CA LEU A 27 -11.35 2.62 5.98
C LEU A 27 -10.64 2.34 4.66
N VAL A 28 -11.40 2.05 3.61
CA VAL A 28 -10.91 1.74 2.26
C VAL A 28 -11.61 2.60 1.20
N GLY A 29 -10.94 2.85 0.08
CA GLY A 29 -11.51 3.52 -1.09
C GLY A 29 -12.09 4.91 -0.77
N GLU A 30 -13.30 5.18 -1.24
CA GLU A 30 -13.96 6.48 -1.10
C GLU A 30 -14.19 6.89 0.36
N ASP A 31 -14.48 5.95 1.26
CA ASP A 31 -14.64 6.21 2.69
C ASP A 31 -13.32 6.69 3.32
N ALA A 32 -12.20 6.09 2.94
CA ALA A 32 -10.87 6.54 3.40
C ALA A 32 -10.58 7.96 2.91
N VAL A 33 -10.88 8.26 1.65
CA VAL A 33 -10.69 9.59 1.05
C VAL A 33 -11.57 10.63 1.74
N ALA A 34 -12.87 10.36 1.89
CA ALA A 34 -13.83 11.30 2.48
C ALA A 34 -13.49 11.61 3.94
N PHE A 35 -13.18 10.58 4.74
CA PHE A 35 -12.75 10.76 6.13
C PHE A 35 -11.50 11.63 6.25
N ASN A 36 -10.46 11.31 5.46
CA ASN A 36 -9.19 12.02 5.55
C ASN A 36 -9.30 13.48 5.07
N ARG A 37 -10.13 13.77 4.06
CA ARG A 37 -10.47 15.14 3.66
C ARG A 37 -11.16 15.89 4.81
N ALA A 38 -12.20 15.31 5.40
CA ALA A 38 -12.93 15.94 6.50
C ALA A 38 -12.03 16.15 7.73
N PHE A 39 -11.14 15.21 8.04
CA PHE A 39 -10.16 15.30 9.11
C PHE A 39 -9.18 16.46 8.89
N GLY A 40 -8.65 16.59 7.66
CA GLY A 40 -7.75 17.69 7.28
C GLY A 40 -8.43 19.05 7.31
N VAL A 41 -9.62 19.17 6.72
CA VAL A 41 -10.42 20.41 6.73
C VAL A 41 -10.71 20.90 8.15
N GLN A 42 -10.93 19.98 9.09
CA GLN A 42 -11.14 20.31 10.50
C GLN A 42 -9.85 20.61 11.28
N GLY A 43 -8.67 20.51 10.64
CA GLY A 43 -7.37 20.79 11.23
C GLY A 43 -6.95 19.81 12.32
N LEU A 44 -7.54 18.62 12.36
CA LEU A 44 -7.25 17.59 13.37
C LEU A 44 -5.85 16.98 13.22
N GLY A 45 -5.22 17.11 12.05
CA GLY A 45 -3.84 16.66 11.82
C GLY A 45 -2.79 17.34 12.72
N ARG A 46 -3.11 18.50 13.27
CA ARG A 46 -2.24 19.22 14.23
C ARG A 46 -2.15 18.53 15.58
N SER A 47 -3.23 17.88 16.02
CA SER A 47 -3.33 17.26 17.34
C SER A 47 -3.21 15.74 17.30
N ALA A 48 -3.73 15.07 16.27
CA ALA A 48 -3.78 13.63 16.19
C ALA A 48 -3.08 13.11 14.93
N LEU A 49 -2.28 12.06 15.07
CA LEU A 49 -1.77 11.32 13.92
C LEU A 49 -2.81 10.32 13.41
N ARG A 50 -2.71 9.98 12.13
CA ARG A 50 -3.50 8.90 11.52
C ARG A 50 -2.58 7.78 11.08
N LEU A 51 -2.98 6.54 11.35
CA LEU A 51 -2.29 5.35 10.90
C LEU A 51 -3.25 4.48 10.09
N SER A 52 -2.88 4.10 8.88
CA SER A 52 -3.65 3.25 7.98
C SER A 52 -2.78 2.15 7.38
N CYS A 53 -3.43 1.06 6.92
CA CYS A 53 -2.81 0.04 6.07
C CYS A 53 -3.52 -0.12 4.71
N ALA A 54 -4.46 0.78 4.39
CA ALA A 54 -5.33 0.68 3.22
C ALA A 54 -5.43 2.01 2.43
N ILE A 55 -4.48 2.92 2.61
CA ILE A 55 -4.35 4.13 1.79
C ILE A 55 -3.14 3.94 0.88
N GLU A 56 -3.37 3.99 -0.41
CA GLU A 56 -2.36 3.86 -1.45
C GLU A 56 -2.17 5.20 -2.19
N GLU A 57 -1.35 5.22 -3.22
CA GLU A 57 -1.03 6.43 -3.98
C GLU A 57 -2.26 7.08 -4.61
N ASN A 58 -3.24 6.28 -5.06
CA ASN A 58 -4.48 6.80 -5.65
C ASN A 58 -5.35 7.52 -4.62
N GLU A 59 -5.54 6.91 -3.45
CA GLU A 59 -6.27 7.53 -2.34
C GLU A 59 -5.53 8.77 -1.84
N LEU A 60 -4.19 8.73 -1.77
CA LEU A 60 -3.39 9.88 -1.35
C LEU A 60 -3.60 11.08 -2.28
N LEU A 61 -3.57 10.86 -3.60
CA LEU A 61 -3.88 11.89 -4.60
C LEU A 61 -5.30 12.44 -4.41
N ALA A 62 -6.27 11.55 -4.20
CA ALA A 62 -7.66 11.94 -4.00
C ALA A 62 -7.90 12.67 -2.67
N ILE A 63 -7.19 12.34 -1.60
CA ILE A 63 -7.24 13.06 -0.31
C ILE A 63 -6.81 14.52 -0.48
N GLY A 64 -5.79 14.75 -1.30
CA GLY A 64 -5.23 16.08 -1.56
C GLY A 64 -4.20 16.51 -0.52
N ALA A 65 -3.14 17.16 -0.99
CA ALA A 65 -1.94 17.51 -0.22
C ALA A 65 -2.22 18.21 1.12
N GLN A 66 -3.20 19.10 1.13
CA GLN A 66 -3.56 19.91 2.30
C GLN A 66 -4.19 19.10 3.45
N ASN A 67 -4.58 17.84 3.19
CA ASN A 67 -5.29 16.98 4.13
C ASN A 67 -4.42 15.82 4.67
N THR A 68 -3.13 15.79 4.33
CA THR A 68 -2.23 14.64 4.60
C THR A 68 -1.35 14.82 5.84
N GLU A 69 -1.47 15.94 6.57
CA GLU A 69 -0.68 16.22 7.76
C GLU A 69 -0.75 15.05 8.77
N ARG A 70 0.42 14.51 9.18
CA ARG A 70 0.56 13.38 10.11
C ARG A 70 -0.23 12.12 9.71
N LEU A 71 -0.33 11.83 8.42
CA LEU A 71 -0.87 10.58 7.90
C LEU A 71 0.29 9.61 7.64
N TYR A 72 0.26 8.49 8.35
CA TYR A 72 1.22 7.39 8.25
C TYR A 72 0.53 6.17 7.66
N VAL A 73 1.25 5.42 6.86
CA VAL A 73 0.73 4.22 6.20
C VAL A 73 1.74 3.09 6.30
N ALA A 74 1.26 1.91 6.69
CA ALA A 74 2.00 0.66 6.65
C ALA A 74 1.56 -0.15 5.42
N SER A 75 2.48 -0.50 4.54
CA SER A 75 2.21 -1.31 3.34
C SER A 75 3.42 -2.14 2.95
N SER A 76 3.17 -3.20 2.17
CA SER A 76 4.25 -4.00 1.59
C SER A 76 4.88 -3.38 0.34
N TYR A 77 4.29 -2.32 -0.21
CA TYR A 77 4.79 -1.62 -1.37
C TYR A 77 4.42 -0.13 -1.33
N PHE A 78 5.34 0.69 -1.77
CA PHE A 78 5.14 2.10 -2.13
C PHE A 78 5.89 2.37 -3.44
N ALA A 79 5.30 3.15 -4.34
CA ALA A 79 5.96 3.57 -5.57
C ALA A 79 7.27 4.36 -5.30
N ALA A 80 7.39 4.94 -4.11
CA ALA A 80 8.56 5.66 -3.61
C ALA A 80 9.70 4.77 -3.08
N LEU A 81 9.55 3.43 -3.06
CA LEU A 81 10.64 2.54 -2.63
C LEU A 81 11.89 2.76 -3.48
N ALA A 82 13.02 2.96 -2.81
CA ALA A 82 14.32 3.25 -3.42
C ALA A 82 15.18 1.99 -3.64
N THR A 83 14.55 0.81 -3.82
CA THR A 83 15.26 -0.43 -4.17
C THR A 83 15.54 -0.47 -5.67
N ASP A 84 16.67 -1.07 -6.06
CA ASP A 84 17.01 -1.26 -7.48
C ASP A 84 15.93 -2.02 -8.25
N ALA A 85 15.31 -3.01 -7.58
CA ALA A 85 14.21 -3.79 -8.15
C ALA A 85 12.98 -2.92 -8.47
N ASN A 86 12.63 -1.98 -7.59
CA ASN A 86 11.52 -1.06 -7.82
C ASN A 86 11.86 -0.01 -8.89
N ILE A 87 13.07 0.52 -8.89
CA ILE A 87 13.52 1.47 -9.91
C ILE A 87 13.40 0.82 -11.30
N ALA A 88 13.96 -0.37 -11.48
CA ALA A 88 13.87 -1.11 -12.74
C ALA A 88 12.43 -1.51 -13.13
N PHE A 89 11.55 -1.78 -12.15
CA PHE A 89 10.13 -2.01 -12.39
C PHE A 89 9.43 -0.76 -12.90
N LYS A 90 9.64 0.39 -12.27
CA LYS A 90 9.06 1.68 -12.66
C LYS A 90 9.52 2.11 -14.06
N GLU A 91 10.79 1.94 -14.38
CA GLU A 91 11.33 2.22 -15.72
C GLU A 91 10.61 1.38 -16.79
N ARG A 92 10.48 0.06 -16.60
CA ARG A 92 9.74 -0.79 -17.53
C ARG A 92 8.26 -0.38 -17.65
N TYR A 93 7.64 -0.04 -16.53
CA TYR A 93 6.25 0.39 -16.50
C TYR A 93 6.05 1.67 -17.32
N HIS A 94 6.83 2.70 -17.06
CA HIS A 94 6.72 3.98 -17.77
C HIS A 94 7.15 3.87 -19.24
N ASN A 95 8.14 3.03 -19.56
CA ASN A 95 8.52 2.75 -20.95
C ASN A 95 7.39 2.08 -21.74
N HIS A 96 6.58 1.25 -21.08
CA HIS A 96 5.44 0.56 -21.71
C HIS A 96 4.22 1.47 -21.89
N PHE A 97 3.84 2.22 -20.85
CA PHE A 97 2.60 3.01 -20.83
C PHE A 97 2.80 4.48 -21.24
N GLY A 98 4.03 4.98 -21.20
CA GLY A 98 4.38 6.38 -21.51
C GLY A 98 3.67 7.36 -20.59
N ASP A 99 3.30 8.53 -21.14
CA ASP A 99 2.63 9.61 -20.39
C ASP A 99 1.23 9.24 -19.88
N ARG A 100 0.67 8.14 -20.38
CA ARG A 100 -0.64 7.62 -19.94
C ARG A 100 -0.52 6.54 -18.87
N ALA A 101 0.67 6.34 -18.31
CA ALA A 101 0.88 5.37 -17.24
C ALA A 101 -0.04 5.68 -16.05
N PRO A 102 -0.95 4.76 -15.65
CA PRO A 102 -1.70 4.92 -14.41
C PRO A 102 -0.77 5.05 -13.20
N THR A 103 -1.26 5.65 -12.13
CA THR A 103 -0.49 5.73 -10.88
C THR A 103 -0.20 4.33 -10.36
N LEU A 104 1.09 4.03 -10.17
CA LEU A 104 1.51 2.76 -9.56
C LEU A 104 1.12 2.72 -8.09
N ASN A 105 0.54 1.60 -7.69
CA ASN A 105 0.13 1.31 -6.33
C ASN A 105 0.42 -0.16 -5.99
N SER A 106 0.13 -0.58 -4.76
CA SER A 106 0.43 -1.94 -4.31
C SER A 106 -0.41 -3.01 -5.03
N LEU A 107 -1.64 -2.70 -5.44
CA LEU A 107 -2.49 -3.64 -6.18
C LEU A 107 -1.93 -3.92 -7.58
N GLY A 108 -1.57 -2.87 -8.32
CA GLY A 108 -0.96 -3.00 -9.65
C GLY A 108 0.38 -3.74 -9.59
N GLN A 109 1.22 -3.39 -8.61
CA GLN A 109 2.50 -4.07 -8.39
C GLN A 109 2.30 -5.55 -8.03
N SER A 110 1.37 -5.86 -7.12
CA SER A 110 1.10 -7.25 -6.70
C SER A 110 0.54 -8.10 -7.84
N THR A 111 -0.27 -7.53 -8.72
CA THR A 111 -0.77 -8.22 -9.91
C THR A 111 0.39 -8.58 -10.86
N ASN A 112 1.29 -7.62 -11.15
CA ASN A 112 2.49 -7.89 -11.95
C ASN A 112 3.38 -8.96 -11.29
N GLU A 113 3.59 -8.85 -9.98
CA GLU A 113 4.37 -9.81 -9.20
C GLU A 113 3.78 -11.22 -9.27
N GLY A 114 2.45 -11.34 -9.15
CA GLY A 114 1.74 -12.62 -9.25
C GLY A 114 1.97 -13.33 -10.58
N VAL A 115 2.00 -12.59 -11.71
CA VAL A 115 2.33 -13.14 -13.03
C VAL A 115 3.77 -13.65 -13.08
N HIS A 116 4.73 -12.91 -12.52
CA HIS A 116 6.12 -13.37 -12.46
C HIS A 116 6.31 -14.58 -11.54
N PHE A 117 5.55 -14.64 -10.44
CA PHE A 117 5.54 -15.82 -9.59
C PHE A 117 5.01 -17.05 -10.34
N LEU A 118 3.90 -16.93 -11.05
CA LEU A 118 3.37 -18.01 -11.89
C LEU A 118 4.38 -18.46 -12.95
N ALA A 119 5.03 -17.53 -13.64
CA ALA A 119 6.08 -17.85 -14.62
C ALA A 119 7.22 -18.66 -13.98
N SER A 120 7.66 -18.28 -12.78
CA SER A 120 8.70 -19.02 -12.05
C SER A 120 8.27 -20.43 -11.64
N LEU A 121 6.98 -20.66 -11.37
CA LEU A 121 6.45 -22.01 -11.14
C LEU A 121 6.50 -22.86 -12.41
N PHE A 122 6.08 -22.30 -13.55
CA PHE A 122 6.13 -23.00 -14.82
C PHE A 122 7.55 -23.34 -15.26
N GLU A 123 8.52 -22.43 -15.10
CA GLU A 123 9.93 -22.69 -15.38
C GLU A 123 10.51 -23.84 -14.54
N ARG A 124 9.96 -24.07 -13.37
CA ARG A 124 10.31 -25.20 -12.49
C ARG A 124 9.51 -26.48 -12.77
N GLY A 125 8.59 -26.49 -13.74
CA GLY A 125 7.73 -27.62 -14.05
C GLY A 125 6.60 -27.84 -13.04
N LEU A 126 6.26 -26.85 -12.22
CA LEU A 126 5.23 -26.90 -11.20
C LEU A 126 3.89 -26.41 -11.77
N PHE A 127 3.24 -27.24 -12.57
CA PHE A 127 2.00 -26.87 -13.27
C PHE A 127 0.73 -27.04 -12.43
N GLU A 128 0.79 -27.93 -11.42
CA GLU A 128 -0.38 -28.27 -10.61
C GLU A 128 -0.19 -27.83 -9.14
N PRO A 129 -1.23 -27.27 -8.49
CA PRO A 129 -1.13 -26.86 -7.09
C PRO A 129 -0.72 -27.95 -6.11
N SER A 130 -1.00 -29.21 -6.43
CA SER A 130 -0.58 -30.37 -5.64
C SER A 130 0.94 -30.54 -5.62
N GLN A 131 1.64 -30.19 -6.69
CA GLN A 131 3.10 -30.25 -6.81
C GLN A 131 3.77 -29.21 -5.90
N TRP A 132 3.15 -28.06 -5.70
CA TRP A 132 3.70 -26.98 -4.85
C TRP A 132 3.82 -27.40 -3.39
N LYS A 133 3.02 -28.36 -2.93
CA LYS A 133 3.07 -28.89 -1.56
C LYS A 133 4.37 -29.65 -1.26
N HIS A 134 5.01 -30.22 -2.27
CA HIS A 134 6.24 -30.98 -2.13
C HIS A 134 7.49 -30.09 -2.23
N GLU A 135 7.39 -28.98 -2.97
CA GLU A 135 8.48 -28.00 -3.15
C GLU A 135 8.59 -26.98 -2.00
N ARG A 136 7.77 -27.13 -0.95
CA ARG A 136 7.68 -26.17 0.18
C ARG A 136 8.94 -26.02 1.03
N ARG A 137 10.00 -26.71 0.73
CA ARG A 137 11.23 -26.70 1.54
C ARG A 137 12.20 -25.58 1.15
N GLU A 138 12.11 -25.08 -0.08
CA GLU A 138 12.98 -24.02 -0.56
C GLU A 138 12.19 -22.78 -0.99
N PRO A 139 12.65 -21.58 -0.64
CA PRO A 139 12.02 -20.36 -1.10
C PRO A 139 12.07 -20.25 -2.63
N ILE A 140 10.98 -19.82 -3.24
CA ILE A 140 10.90 -19.52 -4.68
C ILE A 140 11.14 -18.02 -4.86
N ALA A 141 12.31 -17.68 -5.41
CA ALA A 141 12.60 -16.33 -5.85
C ALA A 141 11.92 -16.07 -7.20
N TYR A 142 11.36 -14.89 -7.34
CA TYR A 142 10.72 -14.41 -8.56
C TYR A 142 10.93 -12.89 -8.70
N ARG A 143 10.58 -12.34 -9.85
CA ARG A 143 10.75 -10.89 -10.06
C ARG A 143 9.72 -10.11 -9.22
N SER A 144 10.21 -9.41 -8.20
CA SER A 144 9.41 -8.62 -7.29
C SER A 144 10.02 -7.21 -7.11
N ALA A 145 9.22 -6.17 -7.29
CA ALA A 145 9.65 -4.78 -7.07
C ALA A 145 9.90 -4.46 -5.59
N ARG A 146 9.36 -5.27 -4.69
CA ARG A 146 9.52 -5.16 -3.22
C ARG A 146 10.44 -6.24 -2.64
N GLU A 147 11.15 -6.99 -3.52
CA GLU A 147 12.08 -8.06 -3.12
C GLU A 147 11.42 -9.18 -2.31
N ALA A 148 10.15 -9.46 -2.61
CA ALA A 148 9.41 -10.55 -1.98
C ALA A 148 9.88 -11.90 -2.53
N VAL A 149 9.81 -12.93 -1.67
CA VAL A 149 10.03 -14.33 -2.04
C VAL A 149 8.90 -15.19 -1.50
N TYR A 150 8.58 -16.26 -2.21
CA TYR A 150 7.63 -17.24 -1.72
C TYR A 150 8.36 -18.22 -0.80
N GLY A 151 7.99 -18.24 0.48
CA GLY A 151 8.61 -19.12 1.49
C GLY A 151 8.24 -20.58 1.29
N GLY A 152 9.12 -21.48 1.73
CA GLY A 152 8.91 -22.94 1.63
C GLY A 152 7.74 -23.47 2.45
N ASP A 153 7.16 -22.67 3.33
CA ASP A 153 5.95 -22.97 4.12
C ASP A 153 4.64 -22.52 3.45
N GLY A 154 4.74 -21.94 2.25
CA GLY A 154 3.60 -21.41 1.51
C GLY A 154 3.25 -19.96 1.83
N ILE A 155 4.10 -19.26 2.58
CA ILE A 155 3.93 -17.85 2.94
C ILE A 155 4.73 -16.97 2.00
N ASN A 156 4.12 -15.89 1.52
CA ASN A 156 4.84 -14.86 0.79
C ASN A 156 5.59 -13.97 1.78
N LEU A 157 6.90 -14.01 1.72
CA LEU A 157 7.80 -13.21 2.57
C LEU A 157 8.01 -11.84 1.92
N ALA A 158 7.01 -10.99 2.01
CA ALA A 158 7.12 -9.61 1.58
C ALA A 158 7.50 -8.71 2.78
N PRO A 159 8.44 -7.77 2.60
CA PRO A 159 8.73 -6.79 3.63
C PRO A 159 7.51 -5.87 3.84
N THR A 160 7.38 -5.37 5.06
CA THR A 160 6.42 -4.30 5.39
C THR A 160 7.19 -3.01 5.63
N TYR A 161 6.71 -1.93 5.06
CA TYR A 161 7.30 -0.60 5.20
C TYR A 161 6.34 0.36 5.89
N MET A 162 6.90 1.32 6.60
CA MET A 162 6.17 2.48 7.09
C MET A 162 6.51 3.69 6.22
N ALA A 163 5.49 4.44 5.84
CA ALA A 163 5.66 5.71 5.13
C ALA A 163 4.83 6.82 5.76
N VAL A 164 5.25 8.04 5.56
CA VAL A 164 4.49 9.25 5.89
C VAL A 164 4.07 9.94 4.61
N ALA A 165 2.84 10.45 4.58
CA ALA A 165 2.35 11.26 3.48
C ALA A 165 2.98 12.66 3.52
N GLU A 166 3.57 13.08 2.41
CA GLU A 166 4.13 14.42 2.19
C GLU A 166 3.49 15.01 0.94
N GLY A 167 2.38 15.71 1.13
CA GLY A 167 1.58 16.19 0.01
C GLY A 167 0.94 15.05 -0.79
N HIS A 168 1.33 14.91 -2.04
CA HIS A 168 0.81 13.87 -2.96
C HIS A 168 1.70 12.63 -3.08
N VAL A 169 2.74 12.51 -2.27
CA VAL A 169 3.69 11.41 -2.32
C VAL A 169 3.88 10.78 -0.95
N PHE A 170 4.25 9.51 -0.94
CA PHE A 170 4.72 8.85 0.26
C PHE A 170 6.24 8.98 0.37
N ARG A 171 6.72 9.31 1.56
CA ARG A 171 8.12 9.14 1.93
C ARG A 171 8.25 7.93 2.85
N VAL A 172 8.92 6.90 2.38
CA VAL A 172 9.22 5.71 3.17
C VAL A 172 10.18 6.07 4.30
N ILE A 173 9.83 5.75 5.55
CA ILE A 173 10.59 6.11 6.74
C ILE A 173 11.26 4.91 7.41
N GLY A 174 10.87 3.71 7.06
CA GLY A 174 11.49 2.49 7.57
C GLY A 174 10.86 1.22 7.07
N ARG A 175 11.57 0.12 7.28
CA ARG A 175 11.09 -1.26 7.15
C ARG A 175 10.75 -1.77 8.55
N LEU A 176 9.59 -2.41 8.71
CA LEU A 176 9.10 -2.99 9.95
C LEU A 176 9.57 -4.43 10.13
#